data_05456daafb2eb73414c9f13a8d6c92c9
#
_entry.id   05456daafb2eb73414c9f13a8d6c92c9
#
_cell.length_a   1.000
_cell.length_b   1.000
_cell.length_c   1.000
_cell.angle_alpha   90.00
_cell.angle_beta   90.00
_cell.angle_gamma   90.00
#
_symmetry.space_group_name_H-M   'P 1'
#
loop_
_entity.id
_entity.type
_entity.pdbx_description
1 polymer ?
#
loop_
_entity_poly.entity_id
_entity_poly.type
_entity_poly.pdbx_seq_one_letter_code
_entity_poly.pdbx_strand_id
1 'polypeptide(L)'
;MKTASKNTGPTLFMAPRPLRAWYQARRVCVELEGGRILRFPITGNPRLESASPAQLGRIRLMPSGLHWPDVDEHLSIEGILRGDYGQHA
;
A
#
# COMPACT_ATOMS: atom_id res chain seq x y z
N MET A 1 8.16 -8.87 -27.52
CA MET A 1 7.86 -9.12 -27.01
C MET A 1 7.55 -9.24 -26.58
N LYS A 2 7.78 -8.73 -26.64
CA LYS A 2 7.52 -8.89 -25.95
C LYS A 2 7.16 -8.75 -25.35
N THR A 3 7.14 -8.36 -25.37
CA THR A 3 6.80 -8.44 -24.53
C THR A 3 6.35 -8.40 -24.00
N ALA A 4 6.42 -8.02 -24.11
CA ALA A 4 6.04 -8.22 -23.40
C ALA A 4 5.58 -8.07 -23.00
N SER A 5 5.67 -7.82 -23.06
CA SER A 5 5.29 -7.93 -22.44
C SER A 5 4.83 -7.73 -21.99
N LYS A 6 4.79 -7.27 -21.98
CA LYS A 6 4.48 -7.38 -21.37
C LYS A 6 4.24 -7.51 -20.54
N ASN A 7 4.22 -7.11 -20.41
CA ASN A 7 4.16 -7.65 -19.62
C ASN A 7 3.92 -8.39 -19.16
N THR A 8 4.20 -8.57 -19.50
CA THR A 8 4.10 -9.51 -19.23
C THR A 8 4.63 -10.30 -18.66
N GLY A 9 4.51 -10.68 -18.82
CA GLY A 9 5.03 -11.58 -18.27
C GLY A 9 5.75 -11.39 -17.43
N PRO A 10 6.27 -12.23 -17.19
CA PRO A 10 6.59 -12.12 -16.07
C PRO A 10 6.83 -10.90 -15.90
N THR A 11 6.31 -10.70 -15.53
CA THR A 11 6.50 -9.62 -15.43
C THR A 11 7.63 -9.24 -14.85
N LEU A 12 8.29 -8.48 -15.35
CA LEU A 12 9.41 -7.90 -14.77
C LEU A 12 9.08 -6.59 -14.15
N PHE A 13 7.81 -6.34 -13.99
CA PHE A 13 7.38 -5.12 -13.31
C PHE A 13 7.78 -5.19 -11.86
N MET A 14 8.45 -4.16 -11.40
CA MET A 14 8.78 -4.03 -10.00
C MET A 14 8.18 -2.73 -9.51
N ALA A 15 7.28 -2.83 -8.55
CA ALA A 15 6.68 -1.63 -7.98
C ALA A 15 7.76 -0.82 -7.27
N PRO A 16 7.66 0.51 -7.29
CA PRO A 16 8.60 1.34 -6.56
C PRO A 16 8.53 1.04 -5.07
N ARG A 17 9.64 1.19 -4.38
CA ARG A 17 9.72 0.88 -2.97
C ARG A 17 9.15 2.01 -2.14
N PRO A 18 8.47 1.69 -1.04
CA PRO A 18 8.01 2.74 -0.15
C PRO A 18 9.18 3.30 0.64
N LEU A 19 9.23 4.63 0.72
CA LEU A 19 10.28 5.32 1.47
C LEU A 19 9.79 5.75 2.83
N ARG A 20 8.51 6.10 2.95
CA ARG A 20 7.89 6.42 4.24
C ARG A 20 6.38 6.37 4.07
N ALA A 21 5.68 6.18 5.18
CA ALA A 21 4.24 6.12 5.18
C ALA A 21 3.72 6.73 6.47
N TRP A 22 2.53 7.32 6.40
CA TRP A 22 1.91 7.92 7.57
C TRP A 22 0.39 7.91 7.42
N TYR A 23 -0.28 8.11 8.54
CA TYR A 23 -1.72 8.17 8.58
C TYR A 23 -2.15 9.61 8.85
N GLN A 24 -3.10 10.09 8.07
CA GLN A 24 -3.57 11.47 8.23
C GLN A 24 -5.00 11.57 7.69
N ALA A 25 -5.90 12.08 8.51
CA ALA A 25 -7.25 12.42 8.09
C ALA A 25 -7.96 11.26 7.40
N ARG A 26 -7.94 10.08 8.03
CA ARG A 26 -8.59 8.85 7.56
C ARG A 26 -8.02 8.34 6.24
N ARG A 27 -6.81 8.73 5.92
CA ARG A 27 -6.10 8.24 4.74
C ARG A 27 -4.72 7.75 5.12
N VAL A 28 -4.27 6.76 4.37
CA VAL A 28 -2.88 6.31 4.46
C VAL A 28 -2.14 7.00 3.33
N CYS A 29 -0.99 7.56 3.66
CA CYS A 29 -0.14 8.24 2.70
C CYS A 29 1.18 7.49 2.61
N VAL A 30 1.68 7.30 1.41
CA VAL A 30 2.96 6.63 1.22
C VAL A 30 3.75 7.35 0.15
N GLU A 31 5.00 7.64 0.45
CA GLU A 31 5.93 8.20 -0.51
C GLU A 31 6.77 7.08 -1.09
N LEU A 32 6.85 7.03 -2.41
CA LEU A 32 7.56 5.98 -3.12
C LEU A 32 8.86 6.51 -3.69
N GLU A 33 9.77 5.60 -4.01
CA GLU A 33 10.96 5.95 -4.78
C GLU A 33 10.54 6.72 -6.01
N GLY A 34 11.29 7.77 -6.33
CA GLY A 34 10.94 8.64 -7.44
C GLY A 34 10.11 9.84 -7.03
N GLY A 35 9.68 9.91 -5.76
CA GLY A 35 9.00 11.09 -5.25
C GLY A 35 7.49 11.08 -5.34
N ARG A 36 6.89 10.05 -5.92
CA ARG A 36 5.44 9.97 -6.02
C ARG A 36 4.84 9.68 -4.65
N ILE A 37 3.76 10.37 -4.33
CA ILE A 37 3.02 10.15 -3.09
C ILE A 37 1.65 9.63 -3.44
N LEU A 38 1.27 8.52 -2.81
CA LEU A 38 -0.06 7.95 -2.95
C LEU A 38 -0.83 8.18 -1.67
N ARG A 39 -2.12 8.43 -1.80
CA ARG A 39 -3.02 8.53 -0.66
C ARG A 39 -4.23 7.67 -0.95
N PHE A 40 -4.65 6.91 0.05
CA PHE A 40 -5.85 6.10 -0.11
C PHE A 40 -6.63 6.07 1.20
N PRO A 41 -7.94 5.93 1.11
CA PRO A 41 -8.78 5.94 2.32
C PRO A 41 -8.70 4.60 3.03
N ILE A 42 -8.91 4.63 4.35
CA ILE A 42 -9.06 3.37 5.11
C ILE A 42 -10.47 2.80 4.98
N THR A 43 -11.37 3.56 4.40
CA THR A 43 -12.78 3.17 4.25
C THR A 43 -12.90 1.88 3.46
N GLY A 44 -13.65 0.94 4.00
CA GLY A 44 -13.87 -0.34 3.35
C GLY A 44 -12.86 -1.41 3.71
N ASN A 45 -11.76 -1.04 4.35
CA ASN A 45 -10.80 -2.02 4.84
C ASN A 45 -11.13 -2.31 6.30
N PRO A 46 -11.69 -3.49 6.62
CA PRO A 46 -12.20 -3.73 7.96
C PRO A 46 -11.14 -3.63 9.06
N ARG A 47 -9.92 -4.07 8.77
CA ARG A 47 -8.86 -4.04 9.77
C ARG A 47 -8.40 -2.63 10.06
N LEU A 48 -8.30 -1.81 9.03
CA LEU A 48 -7.87 -0.43 9.21
C LEU A 48 -8.99 0.42 9.79
N GLU A 49 -10.23 0.18 9.37
CA GLU A 49 -11.35 0.94 9.90
C GLU A 49 -11.55 0.73 11.40
N SER A 50 -11.22 -0.46 11.88
CA SER A 50 -11.38 -0.79 13.29
C SER A 50 -10.20 -0.36 14.14
N ALA A 51 -9.13 0.11 13.53
CA ALA A 51 -7.92 0.46 14.25
C ALA A 51 -8.01 1.86 14.82
N SER A 52 -7.30 2.08 15.93
CA SER A 52 -7.19 3.42 16.51
C SER A 52 -6.23 4.27 15.68
N PRO A 53 -6.30 5.59 15.81
CA PRO A 53 -5.32 6.44 15.11
C PRO A 53 -3.88 6.08 15.44
N ALA A 54 -3.59 5.72 16.69
CA ALA A 54 -2.24 5.33 17.05
C ALA A 54 -1.81 4.07 16.33
N GLN A 55 -2.73 3.09 16.21
CA GLN A 55 -2.44 1.86 15.49
C GLN A 55 -2.26 2.11 14.00
N LEU A 56 -3.07 3.00 13.45
CA LEU A 56 -2.98 3.34 12.04
C LEU A 56 -1.67 4.04 11.69
N GLY A 57 -1.09 4.73 12.67
CA GLY A 57 0.19 5.40 12.46
C GLY A 57 1.39 4.50 12.61
N ARG A 58 1.22 3.29 13.14
CA ARG A 58 2.32 2.35 13.30
C ARG A 58 2.43 1.46 12.07
N ILE A 59 3.09 1.99 11.06
CA ILE A 59 3.22 1.35 9.77
C ILE A 59 4.67 0.91 9.60
N ARG A 60 4.86 -0.38 9.33
CA ARG A 60 6.17 -0.93 9.03
C ARG A 60 6.35 -0.98 7.53
N LEU A 61 7.44 -0.40 7.05
CA LEU A 61 7.75 -0.44 5.63
C LEU A 61 8.38 -1.78 5.29
N MET A 62 7.85 -2.41 4.24
CA MET A 62 8.40 -3.63 3.68
C MET A 62 8.96 -3.30 2.31
N PRO A 63 9.86 -4.11 1.74
CA PRO A 63 10.41 -3.78 0.43
C PRO A 63 9.34 -3.58 -0.65
N SER A 64 8.23 -4.29 -0.55
CA SER A 64 7.18 -4.21 -1.56
C SER A 64 5.82 -3.86 -1.00
N GLY A 65 5.74 -3.35 0.25
CA GLY A 65 4.43 -3.07 0.81
C GLY A 65 4.47 -2.40 2.16
N LEU A 66 3.30 -2.34 2.77
CA LEU A 66 3.09 -1.74 4.08
C LEU A 66 2.51 -2.79 5.01
N HIS A 67 2.93 -2.75 6.26
CA HIS A 67 2.45 -3.69 7.26
C HIS A 67 2.03 -2.94 8.52
N TRP A 68 0.84 -3.25 9.01
CA TRP A 68 0.33 -2.74 10.29
C TRP A 68 0.34 -3.89 11.29
N PRO A 69 1.40 -4.02 12.09
CA PRO A 69 1.50 -5.20 12.98
C PRO A 69 0.43 -5.26 14.05
N ASP A 70 -0.10 -4.11 14.48
CA ASP A 70 -1.10 -4.12 15.55
C ASP A 70 -2.43 -4.71 15.12
N VAL A 71 -2.73 -4.71 13.84
CA VAL A 71 -4.00 -5.22 13.32
C VAL A 71 -3.79 -6.28 12.25
N ASP A 72 -2.55 -6.72 12.09
CA ASP A 72 -2.21 -7.82 11.18
C ASP A 72 -2.68 -7.58 9.77
N GLU A 73 -2.42 -6.37 9.26
CA GLU A 73 -2.78 -6.03 7.89
C GLU A 73 -1.55 -5.78 7.06
N HIS A 74 -1.57 -6.27 5.82
CA HIS A 74 -0.51 -6.05 4.83
C HIS A 74 -1.15 -5.55 3.55
N LEU A 75 -0.53 -4.55 2.94
CA LEU A 75 -0.96 -4.08 1.62
C LEU A 75 0.27 -3.95 0.74
N SER A 76 0.23 -4.55 -0.44
CA SER A 76 1.34 -4.44 -1.37
C SER A 76 1.27 -3.11 -2.11
N ILE A 77 2.43 -2.58 -2.46
CA ILE A 77 2.47 -1.34 -3.26
C ILE A 77 1.83 -1.60 -4.63
N GLU A 78 2.10 -2.77 -5.21
CA GLU A 78 1.48 -3.12 -6.48
C GLU A 78 -0.04 -3.11 -6.39
N GLY A 79 -0.59 -3.67 -5.32
CA GLY A 79 -2.03 -3.67 -5.12
C GLY A 79 -2.57 -2.25 -4.96
N ILE A 80 -1.87 -1.42 -4.17
CA ILE A 80 -2.29 -0.05 -3.97
C ILE A 80 -2.32 0.71 -5.30
N LEU A 81 -1.32 0.50 -6.13
CA LEU A 81 -1.25 1.16 -7.44
C LEU A 81 -2.41 0.74 -8.35
N ARG A 82 -2.97 -0.44 -8.14
CA ARG A 82 -4.13 -0.92 -8.89
C ARG A 82 -5.45 -0.55 -8.26
N GLY A 83 -5.41 0.18 -7.14
CA GLY A 83 -6.64 0.57 -6.45
C GLY A 83 -7.12 -0.45 -5.43
N ASP A 84 -6.28 -1.41 -5.07
CA ASP A 84 -6.62 -2.42 -4.08
C ASP A 84 -6.04 -1.99 -2.73
N TYR A 85 -6.91 -1.50 -1.86
CA TYR A 85 -6.53 -1.00 -0.54
C TYR A 85 -7.03 -1.93 0.56
N GLY A 86 -7.34 -3.17 0.23
CA GLY A 86 -7.90 -4.11 1.18
C GLY A 86 -9.37 -3.84 1.48
N GLN A 87 -10.06 -3.07 0.65
CA GLN A 87 -11.47 -2.84 0.83
C GLN A 87 -12.23 -4.08 0.39
N HIS A 88 -12.95 -4.65 1.32
CA HIS A 88 -13.74 -5.85 1.05
C HIS A 88 -15.20 -5.52 1.29
N ALA A 89 -16.01 -5.95 0.36
CA ALA A 89 -17.44 -5.73 0.49
C ALA A 89 -18.01 -6.62 1.59
#